data_2a5713353ba08e9e77573d2c1ee6e196
#
_entry.id   2a5713353ba08e9e77573d2c1ee6e196
#
_cell.length_a   1.000
_cell.length_b   1.000
_cell.length_c   1.000
_cell.angle_alpha   90.00
_cell.angle_beta   90.00
_cell.angle_gamma   90.00
#
_symmetry.space_group_name_H-M   'P 1'
#
loop_
_entity.id
_entity.type
_entity.pdbx_description
1 polymer ?
#
loop_
_entity_poly.entity_id
_entity_poly.type
_entity_poly.pdbx_seq_one_letter_code
_entity_poly.pdbx_strand_id
1 'polypeptide(L)'
;TGSADKNTNLRFAADKSGFHILHTLFQTSIQFPSIKRFDEHFCVDILEEDGRCQGVVAVEMATGEFTMIQGKSVIIATGGAGRIFRESTLGGIVTADTQGAVFRHGVALRDMEFVQYHPTCMPITGLLFTEACRGEGGYLINKEGYRYLQDYGLGPLQDKPKNKYMELGPRDRLSQSFYFEMQKGRVFEDPVLGKHVHLDLRHLGKERLHERLPLICEMAETFLGID
;
A
#
# COMPACT_ATOMS: atom_id res chain seq x y z
N THR A 1 -10.76 -23.24 -10.95
CA THR A 1 -9.69 -24.22 -11.20
C THR A 1 -8.58 -23.54 -11.97
N GLY A 2 -7.75 -22.75 -11.24
CA GLY A 2 -6.58 -22.11 -11.83
C GLY A 2 -5.57 -23.17 -12.24
N SER A 3 -5.18 -23.19 -13.51
CA SER A 3 -4.05 -23.98 -13.98
C SER A 3 -2.79 -23.46 -13.30
N ALA A 4 -2.30 -24.20 -12.33
CA ALA A 4 -0.98 -23.96 -11.78
C ALA A 4 0.04 -24.23 -12.90
N ASP A 5 0.76 -23.22 -13.31
CA ASP A 5 1.97 -23.43 -14.10
C ASP A 5 2.93 -24.24 -13.25
N LYS A 6 3.26 -25.45 -13.72
CA LYS A 6 4.01 -26.45 -12.95
C LYS A 6 5.45 -26.02 -12.60
N ASN A 7 5.90 -24.87 -13.10
CA ASN A 7 7.25 -24.36 -12.90
C ASN A 7 7.38 -23.15 -11.96
N THR A 8 6.27 -22.59 -11.49
CA THR A 8 6.30 -21.53 -10.49
C THR A 8 5.44 -21.93 -9.31
N ASN A 9 6.04 -22.09 -8.14
CA ASN A 9 5.32 -22.29 -6.87
C ASN A 9 4.51 -21.05 -6.43
N LEU A 10 4.18 -20.15 -7.35
CA LEU A 10 3.36 -18.97 -7.16
C LEU A 10 1.89 -19.39 -7.08
N ARG A 11 1.38 -19.47 -5.87
CA ARG A 11 -0.05 -19.63 -5.63
C ARG A 11 -0.74 -18.29 -5.85
N PHE A 12 -1.77 -18.31 -6.68
CA PHE A 12 -2.65 -17.16 -6.88
C PHE A 12 -3.57 -17.01 -5.66
N ALA A 13 -3.58 -15.81 -5.06
CA ALA A 13 -4.39 -15.46 -3.89
C ALA A 13 -5.34 -14.29 -4.17
N ALA A 14 -5.70 -14.08 -5.43
CA ALA A 14 -6.50 -12.94 -5.89
C ALA A 14 -5.93 -11.59 -5.36
N ASP A 15 -6.76 -10.78 -4.72
CA ASP A 15 -6.41 -9.50 -4.13
C ASP A 15 -6.00 -9.57 -2.64
N LYS A 16 -5.79 -10.80 -2.10
CA LYS A 16 -5.44 -11.07 -0.69
C LYS A 16 -3.99 -11.53 -0.47
N SER A 17 -3.09 -11.30 -1.43
CA SER A 17 -1.71 -11.81 -1.37
C SER A 17 -0.95 -11.35 -0.12
N GLY A 18 -1.03 -10.06 0.23
CA GLY A 18 -0.37 -9.52 1.43
C GLY A 18 -0.85 -10.16 2.71
N PHE A 19 -2.17 -10.35 2.85
CA PHE A 19 -2.78 -11.04 3.97
C PHE A 19 -2.24 -12.46 4.13
N HIS A 20 -2.22 -13.25 3.05
CA HIS A 20 -1.72 -14.62 3.10
C HIS A 20 -0.23 -14.72 3.43
N ILE A 21 0.60 -13.80 2.89
CA ILE A 21 2.03 -13.76 3.22
C ILE A 21 2.24 -13.50 4.71
N LEU A 22 1.60 -12.46 5.24
CA LEU A 22 1.73 -12.10 6.65
C LEU A 22 1.28 -13.23 7.57
N HIS A 23 0.09 -13.79 7.35
CA HIS A 23 -0.44 -14.84 8.19
C HIS A 23 0.39 -16.13 8.12
N THR A 24 0.90 -16.50 6.94
CA THR A 24 1.77 -17.67 6.80
C THR A 24 3.07 -17.51 7.57
N LEU A 25 3.73 -16.35 7.46
CA LEU A 25 4.96 -16.06 8.20
C LEU A 25 4.72 -16.00 9.70
N PHE A 26 3.63 -15.39 10.13
CA PHE A 26 3.25 -15.31 11.53
C PHE A 26 3.00 -16.70 12.12
N GLN A 27 2.16 -17.52 11.49
CA GLN A 27 1.89 -18.89 11.92
C GLN A 27 3.14 -19.76 11.94
N THR A 28 4.02 -19.57 10.96
CA THR A 28 5.31 -20.28 10.95
C THR A 28 6.19 -19.86 12.11
N SER A 29 6.26 -18.57 12.42
CA SER A 29 7.08 -18.05 13.55
C SER A 29 6.67 -18.64 14.90
N ILE A 30 5.38 -18.89 15.13
CA ILE A 30 4.87 -19.49 16.38
C ILE A 30 5.42 -20.89 16.63
N GLN A 31 5.82 -21.61 15.55
CA GLN A 31 6.36 -22.97 15.66
C GLN A 31 7.78 -22.99 16.24
N PHE A 32 8.44 -21.86 16.37
CA PHE A 32 9.81 -21.74 16.85
C PHE A 32 9.86 -21.15 18.27
N PRO A 33 10.06 -21.97 19.33
CA PRO A 33 10.10 -21.50 20.72
C PRO A 33 11.25 -20.49 21.00
N SER A 34 12.26 -20.47 20.13
CA SER A 34 13.37 -19.52 20.22
C SER A 34 12.98 -18.08 19.85
N ILE A 35 11.84 -17.90 19.18
CA ILE A 35 11.32 -16.58 18.82
C ILE A 35 10.47 -16.06 19.99
N LYS A 36 10.95 -15.00 20.63
CA LYS A 36 10.22 -14.29 21.66
C LYS A 36 9.54 -13.08 21.06
N ARG A 37 8.22 -12.99 21.16
CA ARG A 37 7.43 -11.86 20.63
C ARG A 37 7.10 -10.87 21.75
N PHE A 38 7.05 -9.60 21.36
CA PHE A 38 6.63 -8.48 22.18
C PHE A 38 5.51 -7.76 21.43
N ASP A 39 4.32 -8.39 21.41
CA ASP A 39 3.14 -7.84 20.77
C ASP A 39 2.67 -6.61 21.58
N GLU A 40 1.99 -5.66 20.92
CA GLU A 40 1.49 -4.42 21.53
C GLU A 40 2.58 -3.61 22.28
N HIS A 41 3.81 -3.66 21.78
CA HIS A 41 4.92 -2.85 22.28
C HIS A 41 5.33 -1.82 21.23
N PHE A 42 5.36 -0.57 21.64
CA PHE A 42 5.82 0.53 20.81
C PHE A 42 7.31 0.80 21.05
N CYS A 43 8.12 0.70 19.99
CA CYS A 43 9.56 1.00 20.08
C CYS A 43 9.76 2.52 20.19
N VAL A 44 10.23 2.97 21.33
CA VAL A 44 10.41 4.40 21.64
C VAL A 44 11.76 4.90 21.19
N ASP A 45 12.83 4.10 21.43
CA ASP A 45 14.19 4.50 21.11
C ASP A 45 15.12 3.28 21.01
N ILE A 46 16.35 3.54 20.56
CA ILE A 46 17.43 2.58 20.49
C ILE A 46 18.28 2.69 21.76
N LEU A 47 18.68 1.55 22.31
CA LEU A 47 19.72 1.50 23.35
C LEU A 47 21.08 1.54 22.68
N GLU A 48 21.83 2.58 22.95
CA GLU A 48 23.18 2.77 22.40
C GLU A 48 24.15 3.08 23.54
N GLU A 49 25.31 2.47 23.50
CA GLU A 49 26.40 2.71 24.42
C GLU A 49 27.72 2.66 23.63
N ASP A 50 28.54 3.70 23.75
CA ASP A 50 29.83 3.85 23.08
C ASP A 50 29.78 3.60 21.55
N GLY A 51 28.74 4.12 20.86
CA GLY A 51 28.54 3.95 19.43
C GLY A 51 28.10 2.56 19.00
N ARG A 52 27.66 1.72 19.95
CA ARG A 52 27.16 0.36 19.68
C ARG A 52 25.72 0.20 20.09
N CYS A 53 24.93 -0.36 19.20
CA CYS A 53 23.56 -0.74 19.54
C CYS A 53 23.56 -1.89 20.54
N GLN A 54 22.84 -1.71 21.65
CA GLN A 54 22.67 -2.69 22.72
C GLN A 54 21.25 -3.28 22.75
N GLY A 55 20.33 -2.73 21.97
CA GLY A 55 18.94 -3.15 21.95
C GLY A 55 17.97 -2.01 21.66
N VAL A 56 16.77 -2.10 22.20
CA VAL A 56 15.72 -1.09 22.07
C VAL A 56 15.01 -0.83 23.38
N VAL A 57 14.45 0.36 23.51
CA VAL A 57 13.48 0.72 24.56
C VAL A 57 12.09 0.64 23.93
N ALA A 58 11.21 -0.11 24.54
CA ALA A 58 9.82 -0.22 24.14
C ALA A 58 8.87 0.11 25.29
N VAL A 59 7.68 0.59 24.98
CA VAL A 59 6.60 0.77 25.94
C VAL A 59 5.50 -0.26 25.64
N GLU A 60 5.07 -0.99 26.63
CA GLU A 60 3.89 -1.83 26.53
C GLU A 60 2.64 -0.93 26.46
N MET A 61 1.90 -1.01 25.38
CA MET A 61 0.80 -0.06 25.11
C MET A 61 -0.39 -0.24 26.06
N ALA A 62 -0.56 -1.45 26.62
CA ALA A 62 -1.64 -1.73 27.55
C ALA A 62 -1.40 -1.13 28.95
N THR A 63 -0.17 -1.15 29.43
CA THR A 63 0.20 -0.75 30.79
C THR A 63 0.90 0.60 30.87
N GLY A 64 1.56 1.02 29.78
CA GLY A 64 2.45 2.18 29.75
C GLY A 64 3.83 1.90 30.37
N GLU A 65 4.14 0.66 30.72
CA GLU A 65 5.42 0.29 31.30
C GLU A 65 6.54 0.23 30.28
N PHE A 66 7.71 0.75 30.62
CA PHE A 66 8.89 0.70 29.78
C PHE A 66 9.65 -0.61 29.94
N THR A 67 10.00 -1.22 28.83
CA THR A 67 10.79 -2.44 28.74
C THR A 67 12.06 -2.19 27.93
N MET A 68 13.21 -2.58 28.46
CA MET A 68 14.48 -2.62 27.73
C MET A 68 14.69 -4.02 27.15
N ILE A 69 14.76 -4.12 25.85
CA ILE A 69 14.99 -5.38 25.14
C ILE A 69 16.41 -5.36 24.61
N GLN A 70 17.29 -6.08 25.27
CA GLN A 70 18.71 -6.17 24.91
C GLN A 70 18.90 -7.15 23.75
N GLY A 71 19.80 -6.79 22.83
CA GLY A 71 20.14 -7.61 21.68
C GLY A 71 21.53 -7.26 21.11
N LYS A 72 22.25 -8.28 20.65
CA LYS A 72 23.56 -8.09 19.98
C LYS A 72 23.48 -7.35 18.66
N SER A 73 22.31 -7.38 18.05
CA SER A 73 22.00 -6.68 16.78
C SER A 73 20.51 -6.38 16.73
N VAL A 74 20.15 -5.25 16.13
CA VAL A 74 18.77 -4.82 15.93
C VAL A 74 18.52 -4.66 14.44
N ILE A 75 17.45 -5.28 13.95
CA ILE A 75 16.99 -5.12 12.57
C ILE A 75 15.79 -4.19 12.59
N ILE A 76 15.90 -3.04 11.93
CA ILE A 76 14.82 -2.09 11.75
C ILE A 76 14.01 -2.48 10.52
N ALA A 77 12.79 -2.95 10.75
CA ALA A 77 11.86 -3.38 9.70
C ALA A 77 10.45 -2.77 9.91
N THR A 78 10.39 -1.52 10.36
CA THR A 78 9.19 -0.82 10.81
C THR A 78 8.37 -0.16 9.69
N GLY A 79 8.70 -0.45 8.44
CA GLY A 79 8.02 0.13 7.28
C GLY A 79 8.48 1.55 6.96
N GLY A 80 7.65 2.27 6.22
CA GLY A 80 7.96 3.60 5.71
C GLY A 80 7.45 4.75 6.58
N ALA A 81 7.31 5.93 5.96
CA ALA A 81 7.00 7.20 6.61
C ALA A 81 5.70 7.87 6.10
N GLY A 82 4.85 7.15 5.37
CA GLY A 82 3.75 7.78 4.64
C GLY A 82 2.69 8.47 5.50
N ARG A 83 2.59 8.14 6.79
CA ARG A 83 1.61 8.76 7.72
C ARG A 83 2.09 10.06 8.37
N ILE A 84 3.29 10.52 8.06
CA ILE A 84 3.69 11.89 8.40
C ILE A 84 3.01 12.93 7.49
N PHE A 85 2.45 12.49 6.36
CA PHE A 85 1.68 13.34 5.45
C PHE A 85 0.19 13.30 5.83
N ARG A 86 -0.50 14.41 5.64
CA ARG A 86 -1.93 14.54 5.95
C ARG A 86 -2.77 13.54 5.19
N GLU A 87 -2.54 13.45 3.88
CA GLU A 87 -3.25 12.51 3.02
C GLU A 87 -2.35 11.30 2.75
N SER A 88 -2.84 10.11 2.99
CA SER A 88 -2.05 8.88 2.82
C SER A 88 -2.94 7.67 2.55
N THR A 89 -2.48 6.79 1.67
CA THR A 89 -3.08 5.48 1.40
C THR A 89 -2.46 4.36 2.24
N LEU A 90 -1.56 4.70 3.17
CA LEU A 90 -0.85 3.75 4.03
C LEU A 90 -1.58 3.53 5.36
N GLY A 91 -1.34 2.38 5.97
CA GLY A 91 -1.85 2.05 7.30
C GLY A 91 -1.42 3.05 8.37
N GLY A 92 -2.23 3.22 9.44
CA GLY A 92 -2.00 4.19 10.50
C GLY A 92 -0.69 4.02 11.28
N ILE A 93 -0.07 2.86 11.18
CA ILE A 93 1.18 2.51 11.89
C ILE A 93 2.47 2.93 11.17
N VAL A 94 2.37 3.50 9.96
CA VAL A 94 3.55 3.84 9.13
C VAL A 94 3.96 5.29 9.41
N THR A 95 4.41 5.54 10.62
CA THR A 95 4.60 6.87 11.23
C THR A 95 6.05 7.34 11.30
N ALA A 96 7.01 6.49 10.89
CA ALA A 96 8.45 6.79 10.89
C ALA A 96 9.09 6.98 12.29
N ASP A 97 8.44 6.59 13.37
CA ASP A 97 8.96 6.78 14.73
C ASP A 97 10.34 6.16 14.94
N THR A 98 10.52 4.90 14.53
CA THR A 98 11.81 4.22 14.63
C THR A 98 12.87 4.83 13.71
N GLN A 99 12.47 5.35 12.54
CA GLN A 99 13.39 6.09 11.67
C GLN A 99 13.87 7.37 12.36
N GLY A 100 12.96 8.08 13.02
CA GLY A 100 13.30 9.23 13.84
C GLY A 100 14.20 8.88 15.02
N ALA A 101 13.95 7.73 15.68
CA ALA A 101 14.79 7.23 16.77
C ALA A 101 16.23 7.00 16.31
N VAL A 102 16.45 6.21 15.27
CA VAL A 102 17.81 5.94 14.75
C VAL A 102 18.51 7.19 14.23
N PHE A 103 17.76 8.13 13.67
CA PHE A 103 18.31 9.41 13.22
C PHE A 103 18.85 10.24 14.38
N ARG A 104 18.16 10.27 15.54
CA ARG A 104 18.67 10.93 16.77
C ARG A 104 19.99 10.36 17.27
N HIS A 105 20.25 9.08 17.00
CA HIS A 105 21.51 8.39 17.29
C HIS A 105 22.58 8.54 16.19
N GLY A 106 22.39 9.48 15.25
CA GLY A 106 23.37 9.78 14.21
C GLY A 106 23.41 8.80 13.04
N VAL A 107 22.44 7.89 12.95
CA VAL A 107 22.35 6.98 11.78
C VAL A 107 21.89 7.77 10.57
N ALA A 108 22.65 7.68 9.47
CA ALA A 108 22.29 8.34 8.22
C ALA A 108 21.03 7.73 7.61
N LEU A 109 20.09 8.59 7.23
CA LEU A 109 18.92 8.21 6.44
C LEU A 109 19.18 8.50 4.96
N ARG A 110 18.58 7.70 4.09
CA ARG A 110 18.77 7.81 2.64
C ARG A 110 17.44 7.86 1.91
N ASP A 111 17.41 8.60 0.80
CA ASP A 111 16.30 8.67 -0.13
C ASP A 111 14.98 9.17 0.52
N MET A 112 15.08 10.01 1.53
CA MET A 112 13.92 10.49 2.32
C MET A 112 12.97 11.39 1.53
N GLU A 113 13.42 11.96 0.41
CA GLU A 113 12.62 12.74 -0.53
C GLU A 113 11.69 11.88 -1.40
N PHE A 114 11.96 10.59 -1.51
CA PHE A 114 11.16 9.68 -2.34
C PHE A 114 9.94 9.17 -1.59
N VAL A 115 8.80 9.81 -1.83
CA VAL A 115 7.50 9.40 -1.31
C VAL A 115 6.63 8.95 -2.47
N GLN A 116 6.14 7.71 -2.40
CA GLN A 116 5.26 7.15 -3.42
C GLN A 116 3.88 6.86 -2.83
N TYR A 117 2.85 7.48 -3.40
CA TYR A 117 1.46 7.15 -3.11
C TYR A 117 0.96 6.06 -4.04
N HIS A 118 0.03 5.24 -3.56
CA HIS A 118 -0.72 4.35 -4.43
C HIS A 118 -1.67 5.18 -5.30
N PRO A 119 -1.72 4.95 -6.62
CA PRO A 119 -2.48 5.82 -7.54
C PRO A 119 -3.99 5.65 -7.42
N THR A 120 -4.48 4.59 -6.78
CA THR A 120 -5.91 4.30 -6.64
C THR A 120 -6.28 3.97 -5.19
N CYS A 121 -7.28 4.65 -4.66
CA CYS A 121 -7.79 4.44 -3.31
C CYS A 121 -9.32 4.62 -3.28
N MET A 122 -9.93 4.12 -2.22
CA MET A 122 -11.33 4.33 -1.92
C MET A 122 -11.57 5.78 -1.50
N PRO A 123 -12.61 6.43 -1.99
CA PRO A 123 -13.00 7.75 -1.54
C PRO A 123 -13.18 7.81 0.00
N ILE A 124 -12.97 8.98 0.59
CA ILE A 124 -13.18 9.29 2.01
C ILE A 124 -12.21 8.55 2.94
N THR A 125 -12.13 7.22 2.83
CA THR A 125 -11.33 6.39 3.74
C THR A 125 -9.84 6.35 3.40
N GLY A 126 -9.47 6.60 2.14
CA GLY A 126 -8.11 6.44 1.64
C GLY A 126 -7.65 4.98 1.57
N LEU A 127 -8.53 4.01 1.81
CA LEU A 127 -8.19 2.60 1.69
C LEU A 127 -7.72 2.27 0.28
N LEU A 128 -6.63 1.53 0.20
CA LEU A 128 -5.97 1.23 -1.06
C LEU A 128 -6.81 0.28 -1.92
N PHE A 129 -7.13 0.71 -3.14
CA PHE A 129 -7.59 -0.19 -4.19
C PHE A 129 -6.39 -0.85 -4.84
N THR A 130 -6.26 -2.16 -4.62
CA THR A 130 -5.11 -2.95 -5.07
C THR A 130 -4.82 -2.76 -6.57
N GLU A 131 -3.55 -2.89 -6.92
CA GLU A 131 -3.10 -2.89 -8.31
C GLU A 131 -3.81 -3.96 -9.17
N ALA A 132 -4.31 -5.01 -8.53
CA ALA A 132 -5.10 -6.05 -9.19
C ALA A 132 -6.31 -5.48 -9.94
N CYS A 133 -6.95 -4.41 -9.47
CA CYS A 133 -8.04 -3.73 -10.17
C CYS A 133 -7.62 -3.27 -11.57
N ARG A 134 -6.44 -2.65 -11.66
CA ARG A 134 -5.86 -2.23 -12.94
C ARG A 134 -5.34 -3.42 -13.73
N GLY A 135 -4.81 -4.44 -13.05
CA GLY A 135 -4.34 -5.70 -13.65
C GLY A 135 -5.45 -6.53 -14.28
N GLU A 136 -6.65 -6.51 -13.74
CA GLU A 136 -7.83 -7.16 -14.33
C GLU A 136 -8.41 -6.36 -15.49
N GLY A 137 -7.96 -5.14 -15.69
CA GLY A 137 -8.31 -4.30 -16.84
C GLY A 137 -9.09 -3.03 -16.50
N GLY A 138 -9.05 -2.57 -15.26
CA GLY A 138 -9.65 -1.29 -14.87
C GLY A 138 -9.03 -0.11 -15.60
N TYR A 139 -9.84 0.88 -15.96
CA TYR A 139 -9.43 2.09 -16.67
C TYR A 139 -9.36 3.29 -15.75
N LEU A 140 -8.35 4.15 -15.96
CA LEU A 140 -8.34 5.49 -15.38
C LEU A 140 -8.99 6.46 -16.38
N ILE A 141 -10.14 7.02 -15.99
CA ILE A 141 -10.92 7.94 -16.84
C ILE A 141 -11.04 9.31 -16.17
N ASN A 142 -10.93 10.36 -16.99
CA ASN A 142 -11.15 11.73 -16.58
C ASN A 142 -12.66 12.07 -16.53
N LYS A 143 -13.02 13.32 -16.19
CA LYS A 143 -14.43 13.75 -16.10
C LYS A 143 -15.22 13.67 -17.40
N GLU A 144 -14.53 13.58 -18.53
CA GLU A 144 -15.13 13.42 -19.87
C GLU A 144 -15.39 11.94 -20.19
N GLY A 145 -15.06 11.01 -19.27
CA GLY A 145 -15.14 9.58 -19.52
C GLY A 145 -14.01 9.05 -20.39
N TYR A 146 -13.01 9.87 -20.66
CA TYR A 146 -11.91 9.55 -21.55
C TYR A 146 -10.76 8.86 -20.81
N ARG A 147 -10.25 7.76 -21.37
CA ARG A 147 -9.09 7.01 -20.88
C ARG A 147 -7.81 7.77 -21.21
N TYR A 148 -7.47 8.74 -20.37
CA TYR A 148 -6.53 9.82 -20.68
C TYR A 148 -5.06 9.39 -20.74
N LEU A 149 -4.68 8.26 -20.15
CA LEU A 149 -3.28 7.82 -20.10
C LEU A 149 -2.65 7.62 -21.49
N GLN A 150 -3.46 7.33 -22.50
CA GLN A 150 -3.01 7.21 -23.88
C GLN A 150 -2.37 8.48 -24.43
N ASP A 151 -2.79 9.66 -23.97
CA ASP A 151 -2.25 10.96 -24.38
C ASP A 151 -0.85 11.24 -23.79
N TYR A 152 -0.42 10.42 -22.82
CA TYR A 152 0.83 10.60 -22.10
C TYR A 152 1.87 9.50 -22.38
N GLY A 153 1.70 8.78 -23.48
CA GLY A 153 2.67 7.79 -23.95
C GLY A 153 2.75 6.52 -23.09
N LEU A 154 1.68 6.22 -22.34
CA LEU A 154 1.61 5.01 -21.53
C LEU A 154 1.06 3.79 -22.28
N GLY A 155 0.94 3.88 -23.57
CA GLY A 155 0.54 2.82 -24.48
C GLY A 155 -0.66 3.21 -25.34
N PRO A 156 -0.90 2.50 -26.44
CA PRO A 156 -2.02 2.78 -27.32
C PRO A 156 -3.34 2.38 -26.68
N LEU A 157 -4.41 3.08 -27.06
CA LEU A 157 -5.78 2.66 -26.76
C LEU A 157 -6.05 1.30 -27.42
N GLN A 158 -6.66 0.40 -26.67
CA GLN A 158 -7.13 -0.89 -27.16
C GLN A 158 -8.64 -1.02 -26.90
N ASP A 159 -9.36 -1.58 -27.87
CA ASP A 159 -10.82 -1.78 -27.80
C ASP A 159 -11.22 -2.76 -26.68
N LYS A 160 -10.31 -3.64 -26.29
CA LYS A 160 -10.52 -4.59 -25.19
C LYS A 160 -9.69 -4.26 -23.97
N PRO A 161 -10.22 -4.55 -22.77
CA PRO A 161 -9.73 -4.02 -21.49
C PRO A 161 -8.34 -4.49 -21.06
N LYS A 162 -7.47 -5.02 -21.89
CA LYS A 162 -6.21 -5.61 -21.47
C LYS A 162 -4.97 -4.94 -22.04
N ASN A 163 -4.96 -3.63 -22.15
CA ASN A 163 -3.67 -2.98 -22.26
C ASN A 163 -3.04 -2.81 -20.86
N LYS A 164 -2.39 -3.85 -20.39
CA LYS A 164 -1.72 -3.88 -19.08
C LYS A 164 -0.62 -2.83 -18.90
N TYR A 165 -0.22 -2.17 -19.98
CA TYR A 165 0.88 -1.20 -19.94
C TYR A 165 0.45 0.23 -19.69
N MET A 166 -0.84 0.56 -19.85
CA MET A 166 -1.34 1.92 -19.54
C MET A 166 -1.49 2.12 -18.03
N GLU A 167 -2.49 1.49 -17.44
CA GLU A 167 -2.79 1.64 -16.01
C GLU A 167 -1.81 0.90 -15.11
N LEU A 168 -1.03 -0.04 -15.63
CA LEU A 168 0.09 -0.70 -14.94
C LEU A 168 1.45 -0.07 -15.28
N GLY A 169 1.45 1.10 -15.87
CA GLY A 169 2.65 1.89 -16.06
C GLY A 169 3.31 2.32 -14.75
N PRO A 170 4.53 2.88 -14.81
CA PRO A 170 5.22 3.40 -13.64
C PRO A 170 4.36 4.39 -12.86
N ARG A 171 4.32 4.26 -11.53
CA ARG A 171 3.41 5.05 -10.67
C ARG A 171 3.67 6.55 -10.72
N ASP A 172 4.94 6.95 -10.86
CA ASP A 172 5.33 8.35 -11.09
C ASP A 172 4.74 8.90 -12.37
N ARG A 173 4.73 8.11 -13.45
CA ARG A 173 4.12 8.50 -14.74
C ARG A 173 2.61 8.61 -14.62
N LEU A 174 1.95 7.73 -13.89
CA LEU A 174 0.51 7.83 -13.62
C LEU A 174 0.20 9.12 -12.85
N SER A 175 0.97 9.44 -11.83
CA SER A 175 0.81 10.65 -11.02
C SER A 175 1.05 11.92 -11.86
N GLN A 176 2.08 11.95 -12.68
CA GLN A 176 2.34 13.06 -13.61
C GLN A 176 1.20 13.25 -14.61
N SER A 177 0.68 12.16 -15.17
CA SER A 177 -0.44 12.22 -16.12
C SER A 177 -1.70 12.79 -15.46
N PHE A 178 -2.00 12.37 -14.23
CA PHE A 178 -3.08 12.95 -13.43
C PHE A 178 -2.87 14.45 -13.20
N TYR A 179 -1.66 14.87 -12.83
CA TYR A 179 -1.34 16.28 -12.64
C TYR A 179 -1.61 17.12 -13.91
N PHE A 180 -1.24 16.60 -15.09
CA PHE A 180 -1.51 17.30 -16.34
C PHE A 180 -3.01 17.35 -16.68
N GLU A 181 -3.78 16.31 -16.36
CA GLU A 181 -5.25 16.35 -16.48
C GLU A 181 -5.85 17.40 -15.54
N MET A 182 -5.32 17.52 -14.34
CA MET A 182 -5.72 18.54 -13.37
C MET A 182 -5.46 19.96 -13.91
N GLN A 183 -4.27 20.20 -14.48
CA GLN A 183 -3.94 21.51 -15.11
C GLN A 183 -4.85 21.84 -16.29
N LYS A 184 -5.29 20.85 -17.04
CA LYS A 184 -6.25 21.01 -18.15
C LYS A 184 -7.70 21.16 -17.67
N GLY A 185 -7.97 21.07 -16.37
CA GLY A 185 -9.32 21.13 -15.80
C GLY A 185 -10.19 19.92 -16.19
N ARG A 186 -9.60 18.79 -16.55
CA ARG A 186 -10.31 17.56 -16.97
C ARG A 186 -10.48 16.52 -15.86
N VAL A 187 -10.38 16.93 -14.60
CA VAL A 187 -10.60 16.08 -13.41
C VAL A 187 -11.95 16.38 -12.78
N PHE A 188 -12.47 15.43 -12.03
CA PHE A 188 -13.60 15.67 -11.14
C PHE A 188 -13.13 16.53 -9.97
N GLU A 189 -14.03 17.38 -9.46
CA GLU A 189 -13.81 18.18 -8.26
C GLU A 189 -14.98 17.94 -7.29
N ASP A 190 -14.64 17.52 -6.10
CA ASP A 190 -15.60 17.26 -5.03
C ASP A 190 -15.12 17.94 -3.74
N PRO A 191 -16.01 18.56 -2.95
CA PRO A 191 -15.64 19.25 -1.72
C PRO A 191 -14.96 18.36 -0.67
N VAL A 192 -15.27 17.05 -0.66
CA VAL A 192 -14.74 16.07 0.29
C VAL A 192 -13.54 15.34 -0.30
N LEU A 193 -13.65 14.88 -1.55
CA LEU A 193 -12.62 14.06 -2.21
C LEU A 193 -11.53 14.89 -2.88
N GLY A 194 -11.74 16.19 -3.04
CA GLY A 194 -10.84 17.04 -3.80
C GLY A 194 -10.83 16.71 -5.29
N LYS A 195 -9.71 17.01 -5.94
CA LYS A 195 -9.50 16.74 -7.36
C LYS A 195 -9.12 15.27 -7.59
N HIS A 196 -9.85 14.58 -8.45
CA HIS A 196 -9.65 13.15 -8.69
C HIS A 196 -10.06 12.73 -10.11
N VAL A 197 -9.72 11.50 -10.47
CA VAL A 197 -10.16 10.75 -11.64
C VAL A 197 -10.79 9.44 -11.19
N HIS A 198 -11.57 8.79 -12.04
CA HIS A 198 -12.20 7.54 -11.67
C HIS A 198 -11.40 6.33 -12.15
N LEU A 199 -11.37 5.29 -11.30
CA LEU A 199 -11.01 3.93 -11.70
C LEU A 199 -12.31 3.22 -12.12
N ASP A 200 -12.47 2.98 -13.42
CA ASP A 200 -13.66 2.36 -13.98
C ASP A 200 -13.45 0.86 -14.20
N LEU A 201 -14.26 0.06 -13.53
CA LEU A 201 -14.26 -1.41 -13.59
C LEU A 201 -15.55 -1.96 -14.20
N ARG A 202 -16.54 -1.12 -14.53
CA ARG A 202 -17.90 -1.53 -14.93
C ARG A 202 -17.93 -2.46 -16.15
N HIS A 203 -17.01 -2.29 -17.10
CA HIS A 203 -16.90 -3.09 -18.31
C HIS A 203 -16.46 -4.55 -18.06
N LEU A 204 -15.96 -4.86 -16.85
CA LEU A 204 -15.55 -6.22 -16.49
C LEU A 204 -16.73 -7.13 -16.12
N GLY A 205 -17.84 -6.52 -15.69
CA GLY A 205 -19.02 -7.23 -15.24
C GLY A 205 -18.92 -7.77 -13.82
N LYS A 206 -20.07 -7.85 -13.13
CA LYS A 206 -20.19 -8.18 -11.72
C LYS A 206 -19.58 -9.55 -11.38
N GLU A 207 -19.91 -10.60 -12.13
CA GLU A 207 -19.41 -11.96 -11.89
C GLU A 207 -17.87 -12.00 -11.86
N ARG A 208 -17.25 -11.35 -12.83
CA ARG A 208 -15.79 -11.29 -12.90
C ARG A 208 -15.18 -10.51 -11.74
N LEU A 209 -15.81 -9.40 -11.33
CA LEU A 209 -15.33 -8.62 -10.19
C LEU A 209 -15.37 -9.44 -8.91
N HIS A 210 -16.46 -10.14 -8.62
CA HIS A 210 -16.55 -11.00 -7.44
C HIS A 210 -15.58 -12.20 -7.49
N GLU A 211 -15.30 -12.76 -8.67
CA GLU A 211 -14.34 -13.85 -8.82
C GLU A 211 -12.88 -13.39 -8.61
N ARG A 212 -12.52 -12.23 -9.20
CA ARG A 212 -11.12 -11.80 -9.32
C ARG A 212 -10.69 -10.78 -8.27
N LEU A 213 -11.63 -10.02 -7.74
CA LEU A 213 -11.44 -8.90 -6.81
C LEU A 213 -12.41 -8.98 -5.62
N PRO A 214 -12.56 -10.15 -4.96
CA PRO A 214 -13.57 -10.34 -3.92
C PRO A 214 -13.40 -9.38 -2.74
N LEU A 215 -12.16 -9.07 -2.34
CA LEU A 215 -11.90 -8.14 -1.24
C LEU A 215 -12.33 -6.71 -1.61
N ILE A 216 -12.10 -6.29 -2.84
CA ILE A 216 -12.50 -4.94 -3.30
C ILE A 216 -14.01 -4.82 -3.35
N CYS A 217 -14.72 -5.85 -3.81
CA CYS A 217 -16.19 -5.87 -3.77
C CYS A 217 -16.70 -5.77 -2.32
N GLU A 218 -16.18 -6.62 -1.42
CA GLU A 218 -16.53 -6.59 0.01
C GLU A 218 -16.28 -5.20 0.66
N MET A 219 -15.16 -4.57 0.32
CA MET A 219 -14.85 -3.22 0.81
C MET A 219 -15.81 -2.17 0.24
N ALA A 220 -16.15 -2.25 -1.05
CA ALA A 220 -17.06 -1.32 -1.68
C ALA A 220 -18.47 -1.43 -1.07
N GLU A 221 -18.97 -2.64 -0.86
CA GLU A 221 -20.24 -2.90 -0.19
C GLU A 221 -20.23 -2.36 1.25
N THR A 222 -19.17 -2.68 2.01
CA THR A 222 -19.10 -2.35 3.45
C THR A 222 -18.98 -0.84 3.68
N PHE A 223 -18.12 -0.15 2.93
CA PHE A 223 -17.76 1.24 3.22
C PHE A 223 -18.49 2.26 2.33
N LEU A 224 -18.95 1.88 1.16
CA LEU A 224 -19.64 2.77 0.23
C LEU A 224 -21.11 2.41 0.02
N GLY A 225 -21.54 1.25 0.48
CA GLY A 225 -22.92 0.76 0.28
C GLY A 225 -23.28 0.52 -1.19
N ILE A 226 -22.29 0.25 -2.03
CA ILE A 226 -22.45 -0.03 -3.48
C ILE A 226 -22.08 -1.48 -3.76
N ASP A 227 -22.92 -2.11 -4.63
CA ASP A 227 -22.79 -3.51 -5.05
C ASP A 227 -22.28 -3.59 -6.51
#